data_54f8a1a66d7735acc2d674857f6e149a
#
_entry.id   54f8a1a66d7735acc2d674857f6e149a
#
_cell.length_a   1.000
_cell.length_b   1.000
_cell.length_c   1.000
_cell.angle_alpha   90.00
_cell.angle_beta   90.00
_cell.angle_gamma   90.00
#
_symmetry.space_group_name_H-M   'P 1'
#
loop_
_entity.id
_entity.type
_entity.pdbx_description
1 polymer ?
#
loop_
_entity_poly.entity_id
_entity_poly.type
_entity_poly.pdbx_seq_one_letter_code
_entity_poly.pdbx_strand_id
1 'polypeptide(L)'
;MLTKKTKIICTMGPATDDDEVLKDLMRSGMDIARLNFSHGDHEEQLGRIKRIKKFREELNLPIAILLDTKGPEIRTGLLETDDDVELVTGQEYTLTTRDIKGNNEITSITYAELPQDVEAGNTILIDDGLIGLKVKEIKDGTDIVCDVINGGLLGSRKIGRAHV
;
A
#
# COMPACT_ATOMS: atom_id res chain seq x y z
N MET A 1 -6.75 -38.19 -12.29
CA MET A 1 -6.46 -36.77 -12.07
C MET A 1 -5.83 -36.62 -10.69
N LEU A 2 -4.56 -36.28 -10.59
CA LEU A 2 -3.90 -36.03 -9.29
C LEU A 2 -4.52 -34.77 -8.68
N THR A 3 -5.32 -34.94 -7.64
CA THR A 3 -5.88 -33.80 -6.89
C THR A 3 -4.77 -33.16 -6.05
N LYS A 4 -4.32 -31.97 -6.46
CA LYS A 4 -3.38 -31.18 -5.65
C LYS A 4 -3.99 -30.89 -4.27
N LYS A 5 -3.24 -31.16 -3.22
CA LYS A 5 -3.63 -30.77 -1.85
C LYS A 5 -3.34 -29.31 -1.57
N THR A 6 -2.25 -28.77 -2.16
CA THR A 6 -1.86 -27.36 -2.03
C THR A 6 -2.56 -26.52 -3.09
N LYS A 7 -3.12 -25.38 -2.69
CA LYS A 7 -3.70 -24.38 -3.59
C LYS A 7 -2.69 -23.29 -3.91
N ILE A 8 -2.60 -22.93 -5.20
CA ILE A 8 -1.68 -21.91 -5.68
C ILE A 8 -2.47 -20.64 -5.96
N ILE A 9 -2.12 -19.58 -5.26
CA ILE A 9 -2.67 -18.24 -5.46
C ILE A 9 -1.66 -17.42 -6.26
N CYS A 10 -2.07 -16.92 -7.42
CA CYS A 10 -1.24 -16.05 -8.25
C CYS A 10 -1.80 -14.62 -8.24
N THR A 11 -0.97 -13.63 -7.94
CA THR A 11 -1.36 -12.23 -8.02
C THR A 11 -1.31 -11.78 -9.48
N MET A 12 -2.43 -11.23 -9.96
CA MET A 12 -2.55 -10.67 -11.30
C MET A 12 -1.95 -9.27 -11.35
N GLY A 13 -1.25 -8.96 -12.44
CA GLY A 13 -0.60 -7.68 -12.67
C GLY A 13 -0.06 -7.58 -14.09
N PRO A 14 0.72 -6.54 -14.43
CA PRO A 14 1.21 -6.32 -15.80
C PRO A 14 1.89 -7.53 -16.43
N ALA A 15 2.65 -8.31 -15.66
CA ALA A 15 3.32 -9.52 -16.14
C ALA A 15 2.34 -10.65 -16.58
N THR A 16 1.08 -10.58 -16.17
CA THR A 16 0.02 -11.56 -16.51
C THR A 16 -1.04 -10.96 -17.43
N ASP A 17 -0.81 -9.76 -17.98
CA ASP A 17 -1.77 -9.09 -18.86
C ASP A 17 -1.70 -9.59 -20.32
N ASP A 18 -0.72 -10.45 -20.67
CA ASP A 18 -0.70 -11.22 -21.90
C ASP A 18 -1.61 -12.45 -21.80
N ASP A 19 -2.41 -12.70 -22.84
CA ASP A 19 -3.43 -13.76 -22.83
C ASP A 19 -2.81 -15.17 -22.80
N GLU A 20 -1.71 -15.40 -23.51
CA GLU A 20 -1.07 -16.71 -23.52
C GLU A 20 -0.33 -16.98 -22.20
N VAL A 21 0.33 -15.98 -21.64
CA VAL A 21 0.93 -16.09 -20.29
C VAL A 21 -0.12 -16.42 -19.25
N LEU A 22 -1.28 -15.78 -19.29
CA LEU A 22 -2.38 -16.06 -18.36
C LEU A 22 -2.92 -17.48 -18.52
N LYS A 23 -3.13 -17.95 -19.77
CA LYS A 23 -3.58 -19.32 -20.05
C LYS A 23 -2.56 -20.37 -19.59
N ASP A 24 -1.28 -20.10 -19.83
CA ASP A 24 -0.21 -21.02 -19.41
C ASP A 24 -0.09 -21.09 -17.88
N LEU A 25 -0.25 -19.97 -17.19
CA LEU A 25 -0.32 -19.94 -15.73
C LEU A 25 -1.49 -20.78 -15.20
N MET A 26 -2.67 -20.66 -15.83
CA MET A 26 -3.84 -21.47 -15.49
C MET A 26 -3.58 -22.97 -15.73
N ARG A 27 -3.01 -23.35 -16.88
CA ARG A 27 -2.66 -24.74 -17.22
C ARG A 27 -1.59 -25.31 -16.28
N SER A 28 -0.64 -24.49 -15.85
CA SER A 28 0.45 -24.87 -14.95
C SER A 28 -0.02 -25.12 -13.51
N GLY A 29 -1.28 -24.82 -13.21
CA GLY A 29 -1.87 -25.22 -11.94
C GLY A 29 -2.25 -24.07 -11.01
N MET A 30 -2.46 -22.87 -11.51
CA MET A 30 -3.11 -21.81 -10.73
C MET A 30 -4.49 -22.26 -10.28
N ASP A 31 -4.82 -22.06 -9.01
CA ASP A 31 -6.15 -22.34 -8.45
C ASP A 31 -6.93 -21.04 -8.21
N ILE A 32 -6.24 -19.97 -7.86
CA ILE A 32 -6.85 -18.70 -7.46
C ILE A 32 -6.10 -17.55 -8.13
N ALA A 33 -6.82 -16.70 -8.83
CA ALA A 33 -6.34 -15.42 -9.34
C ALA A 33 -6.63 -14.32 -8.32
N ARG A 34 -5.59 -13.77 -7.68
CA ARG A 34 -5.71 -12.66 -6.71
C ARG A 34 -5.57 -11.33 -7.43
N LEU A 35 -6.55 -10.46 -7.26
CA LEU A 35 -6.59 -9.10 -7.77
C LEU A 35 -6.35 -8.14 -6.59
N ASN A 36 -5.20 -7.46 -6.58
CA ASN A 36 -4.88 -6.50 -5.54
C ASN A 36 -5.46 -5.12 -5.90
N PHE A 37 -6.52 -4.73 -5.21
CA PHE A 37 -7.22 -3.45 -5.43
C PHE A 37 -6.52 -2.25 -4.78
N SER A 38 -5.36 -2.46 -4.13
CA SER A 38 -4.49 -1.35 -3.71
C SER A 38 -3.72 -0.73 -4.89
N HIS A 39 -3.70 -1.40 -6.06
CA HIS A 39 -3.00 -0.97 -7.27
C HIS A 39 -3.91 -1.00 -8.48
N GLY A 40 -3.63 -0.12 -9.46
CA GLY A 40 -4.43 0.03 -10.66
C GLY A 40 -5.78 0.69 -10.41
N ASP A 41 -6.54 0.88 -11.46
CA ASP A 41 -7.89 1.42 -11.39
C ASP A 41 -8.96 0.33 -11.57
N HIS A 42 -10.23 0.72 -11.44
CA HIS A 42 -11.34 -0.21 -11.56
C HIS A 42 -11.52 -0.78 -12.97
N GLU A 43 -11.14 -0.04 -14.02
CA GLU A 43 -11.23 -0.51 -15.41
C GLU A 43 -10.20 -1.59 -15.71
N GLU A 44 -8.96 -1.39 -15.26
CA GLU A 44 -7.91 -2.41 -15.36
C GLU A 44 -8.31 -3.70 -14.63
N GLN A 45 -8.78 -3.59 -13.38
CA GLN A 45 -9.19 -4.75 -12.61
C GLN A 45 -10.39 -5.46 -13.24
N LEU A 46 -11.35 -4.71 -13.78
CA LEU A 46 -12.49 -5.28 -14.52
C LEU A 46 -12.04 -6.00 -15.79
N GLY A 47 -11.07 -5.44 -16.51
CA GLY A 47 -10.46 -6.06 -17.69
C GLY A 47 -9.83 -7.41 -17.34
N ARG A 48 -9.02 -7.48 -16.28
CA ARG A 48 -8.42 -8.71 -15.77
C ARG A 48 -9.48 -9.74 -15.36
N ILE A 49 -10.52 -9.33 -14.64
CA ILE A 49 -11.64 -10.22 -14.25
C ILE A 49 -12.32 -10.84 -15.46
N LYS A 50 -12.63 -10.03 -16.48
CA LYS A 50 -13.28 -10.52 -17.72
C LYS A 50 -12.42 -11.56 -18.43
N ARG A 51 -11.10 -11.32 -18.54
CA ARG A 51 -10.16 -12.25 -19.16
C ARG A 51 -10.05 -13.56 -18.38
N ILE A 52 -9.93 -13.49 -17.04
CA ILE A 52 -9.88 -14.70 -16.20
C ILE A 52 -11.17 -15.52 -16.36
N LYS A 53 -12.34 -14.88 -16.33
CA LYS A 53 -13.63 -15.57 -16.54
C LYS A 53 -13.70 -16.24 -17.91
N LYS A 54 -13.28 -15.55 -18.98
CA LYS A 54 -13.23 -16.09 -20.33
C LYS A 54 -12.35 -17.33 -20.41
N PHE A 55 -11.09 -17.23 -19.95
CA PHE A 55 -10.13 -18.31 -20.12
C PHE A 55 -10.37 -19.50 -19.21
N ARG A 56 -10.87 -19.33 -17.99
CA ARG A 56 -11.27 -20.48 -17.16
C ARG A 56 -12.40 -21.29 -17.78
N GLU A 57 -13.33 -20.64 -18.50
CA GLU A 57 -14.40 -21.31 -19.26
C GLU A 57 -13.83 -22.04 -20.48
N GLU A 58 -13.00 -21.36 -21.30
CA GLU A 58 -12.34 -21.95 -22.48
C GLU A 58 -11.48 -23.17 -22.11
N LEU A 59 -10.77 -23.13 -20.98
CA LEU A 59 -9.89 -24.20 -20.52
C LEU A 59 -10.61 -25.25 -19.65
N ASN A 60 -11.87 -25.02 -19.31
CA ASN A 60 -12.65 -25.84 -18.38
C ASN A 60 -11.91 -26.06 -17.04
N LEU A 61 -11.35 -24.99 -16.48
CA LEU A 61 -10.59 -25.01 -15.22
C LEU A 61 -11.35 -24.24 -14.12
N PRO A 62 -11.45 -24.81 -12.89
CA PRO A 62 -12.19 -24.18 -11.78
C PRO A 62 -11.33 -23.12 -11.07
N ILE A 63 -10.93 -22.08 -11.78
CA ILE A 63 -10.14 -20.98 -11.23
C ILE A 63 -11.04 -20.04 -10.42
N ALA A 64 -10.72 -19.85 -9.15
CA ALA A 64 -11.38 -18.86 -8.31
C ALA A 64 -10.80 -17.45 -8.54
N ILE A 65 -11.62 -16.41 -8.30
CA ILE A 65 -11.18 -15.02 -8.29
C ILE A 65 -11.25 -14.51 -6.85
N LEU A 66 -10.12 -13.99 -6.37
CA LEU A 66 -9.99 -13.38 -5.05
C LEU A 66 -9.80 -11.88 -5.21
N LEU A 67 -10.76 -11.09 -4.70
CA LEU A 67 -10.61 -9.66 -4.55
C LEU A 67 -9.90 -9.39 -3.22
N ASP A 68 -8.70 -8.86 -3.31
CA ASP A 68 -7.99 -8.34 -2.15
C ASP A 68 -8.26 -6.84 -2.08
N THR A 69 -9.22 -6.48 -1.24
CA THR A 69 -9.69 -5.10 -1.13
C THR A 69 -8.72 -4.26 -0.34
N LYS A 70 -8.54 -3.02 -0.78
CA LYS A 70 -7.83 -2.02 -0.01
C LYS A 70 -8.59 -1.76 1.30
N GLY A 71 -7.91 -1.98 2.44
CA GLY A 71 -8.41 -1.57 3.74
C GLY A 71 -8.31 -0.04 3.94
N PRO A 72 -8.78 0.49 5.06
CA PRO A 72 -8.49 1.86 5.46
C PRO A 72 -6.98 1.99 5.68
N GLU A 73 -6.33 2.79 4.83
CA GLU A 73 -4.88 3.02 4.87
C GLU A 73 -4.59 4.49 5.13
N ILE A 74 -3.67 4.72 6.06
CA ILE A 74 -3.03 6.03 6.24
C ILE A 74 -1.74 5.97 5.45
N ARG A 75 -1.54 6.91 4.52
CA ARG A 75 -0.32 7.00 3.72
C ARG A 75 0.29 8.39 3.80
N THR A 76 1.60 8.47 3.65
CA THR A 76 2.29 9.72 3.36
C THR A 76 1.96 10.20 1.95
N GLY A 77 2.11 11.49 1.70
CA GLY A 77 1.92 12.10 0.39
C GLY A 77 3.08 11.85 -0.57
N LEU A 78 3.10 12.64 -1.64
CA LEU A 78 4.21 12.69 -2.59
C LEU A 78 5.35 13.55 -2.04
N LEU A 79 6.57 13.19 -2.36
CA LEU A 79 7.76 14.01 -2.10
C LEU A 79 7.96 15.05 -3.22
N GLU A 80 8.76 16.07 -2.95
CA GLU A 80 9.15 17.10 -3.92
C GLU A 80 10.00 16.52 -5.06
N THR A 81 10.75 15.46 -4.75
CA THR A 81 11.63 14.73 -5.67
C THR A 81 11.14 13.30 -5.85
N ASP A 82 11.59 12.64 -6.92
CA ASP A 82 11.34 11.21 -7.13
C ASP A 82 12.22 10.32 -6.23
N ASP A 83 13.26 10.90 -5.64
CA ASP A 83 14.16 10.20 -4.71
C ASP A 83 13.59 10.15 -3.31
N ASP A 84 13.92 9.08 -2.57
CA ASP A 84 13.62 8.96 -1.15
C ASP A 84 14.42 10.00 -0.34
N VAL A 85 13.82 10.51 0.74
CA VAL A 85 14.47 11.45 1.66
C VAL A 85 14.94 10.73 2.92
N GLU A 86 16.15 11.05 3.38
CA GLU A 86 16.68 10.47 4.62
C GLU A 86 16.15 11.22 5.83
N LEU A 87 15.56 10.48 6.77
CA LEU A 87 15.19 10.95 8.10
C LEU A 87 16.21 10.45 9.12
N VAL A 88 16.82 11.38 9.85
CA VAL A 88 17.85 11.06 10.84
C VAL A 88 17.24 10.93 12.23
N THR A 89 17.61 9.90 12.98
CA THR A 89 17.16 9.73 14.38
C THR A 89 17.54 10.96 15.21
N GLY A 90 16.56 11.49 15.94
CA GLY A 90 16.70 12.70 16.79
C GLY A 90 16.32 14.00 16.09
N GLN A 91 16.08 14.01 14.77
CA GLN A 91 15.54 15.20 14.10
C GLN A 91 14.05 15.38 14.40
N GLU A 92 13.58 16.61 14.24
CA GLU A 92 12.17 16.92 14.20
C GLU A 92 11.62 16.65 12.79
N TYR A 93 10.40 16.07 12.70
CA TYR A 93 9.73 15.82 11.46
C TYR A 93 8.22 16.07 11.61
N THR A 94 7.61 16.73 10.64
CA THR A 94 6.18 17.10 10.69
C THR A 94 5.35 16.27 9.72
N LEU A 95 4.26 15.67 10.23
CA LEU A 95 3.20 15.13 9.41
C LEU A 95 2.07 16.15 9.33
N THR A 96 1.55 16.43 8.14
CA THR A 96 0.51 17.46 7.96
C THR A 96 -0.67 16.94 7.15
N THR A 97 -1.87 17.43 7.47
CA THR A 97 -3.08 17.17 6.66
C THR A 97 -3.22 18.12 5.48
N ARG A 98 -2.33 19.11 5.36
CA ARG A 98 -2.29 20.03 4.22
C ARG A 98 -1.83 19.30 2.96
N ASP A 99 -2.41 19.66 1.82
CA ASP A 99 -2.00 19.08 0.51
C ASP A 99 -0.70 19.76 0.04
N ILE A 100 0.42 19.20 0.44
CA ILE A 100 1.76 19.65 0.07
C ILE A 100 2.62 18.47 -0.39
N LYS A 101 3.63 18.75 -1.19
CA LYS A 101 4.72 17.81 -1.43
C LYS A 101 5.67 17.84 -0.24
N GLY A 102 6.12 16.65 0.17
CA GLY A 102 6.99 16.50 1.33
C GLY A 102 8.48 16.56 0.99
N ASN A 103 9.27 16.74 2.04
CA ASN A 103 10.72 16.75 1.99
C ASN A 103 11.30 16.11 3.27
N ASN A 104 12.54 16.40 3.65
CA ASN A 104 13.17 15.87 4.85
C ASN A 104 12.74 16.53 6.17
N GLU A 105 11.80 17.49 6.13
CA GLU A 105 11.28 18.20 7.31
C GLU A 105 9.79 17.96 7.53
N ILE A 106 9.04 17.78 6.45
CA ILE A 106 7.57 17.68 6.48
C ILE A 106 7.04 16.81 5.34
N THR A 107 5.93 16.09 5.58
CA THR A 107 5.16 15.42 4.53
C THR A 107 3.67 15.45 4.82
N SER A 108 2.87 15.46 3.76
CA SER A 108 1.42 15.32 3.89
C SER A 108 1.02 13.88 4.23
N ILE A 109 -0.18 13.72 4.79
CA ILE A 109 -0.81 12.43 5.09
C ILE A 109 -2.22 12.37 4.51
N THR A 110 -2.67 11.18 4.15
CA THR A 110 -4.00 10.97 3.53
C THR A 110 -5.16 10.98 4.51
N TYR A 111 -4.90 10.88 5.81
CA TYR A 111 -5.93 10.83 6.85
C TYR A 111 -6.04 12.17 7.57
N ALA A 112 -7.08 12.93 7.21
CA ALA A 112 -7.28 14.31 7.68
C ALA A 112 -7.59 14.43 9.18
N GLU A 113 -8.11 13.36 9.80
CA GLU A 113 -8.51 13.36 11.21
C GLU A 113 -7.37 12.89 12.14
N LEU A 114 -6.24 12.43 11.60
CA LEU A 114 -5.12 11.93 12.41
C LEU A 114 -4.67 12.90 13.52
N PRO A 115 -4.61 14.23 13.33
CA PRO A 115 -4.26 15.15 14.40
C PRO A 115 -5.24 15.17 15.58
N GLN A 116 -6.46 14.66 15.40
CA GLN A 116 -7.48 14.54 16.45
C GLN A 116 -7.39 13.20 17.19
N ASP A 117 -6.82 12.18 16.52
CA ASP A 117 -6.72 10.82 17.03
C ASP A 117 -5.42 10.55 17.78
N VAL A 118 -4.43 11.45 17.68
CA VAL A 118 -3.14 11.28 18.35
C VAL A 118 -2.86 12.41 19.34
N GLU A 119 -2.07 12.11 20.36
CA GLU A 119 -1.63 13.06 21.37
C GLU A 119 -0.11 12.98 21.59
N ALA A 120 0.44 13.97 22.30
CA ALA A 120 1.85 13.98 22.66
C ALA A 120 2.25 12.70 23.41
N GLY A 121 3.31 12.05 22.94
CA GLY A 121 3.79 10.78 23.47
C GLY A 121 3.35 9.55 22.68
N ASN A 122 2.35 9.65 21.81
CA ASN A 122 1.98 8.56 20.90
C ASN A 122 3.09 8.26 19.90
N THR A 123 3.09 7.05 19.37
CA THR A 123 4.07 6.61 18.36
C THR A 123 3.38 6.42 17.01
N ILE A 124 3.95 6.99 15.95
CA ILE A 124 3.55 6.78 14.57
C ILE A 124 4.64 5.99 13.87
N LEU A 125 4.26 4.88 13.24
CA LEU A 125 5.16 4.05 12.46
C LEU A 125 4.87 4.24 10.96
N ILE A 126 5.93 4.36 10.15
CA ILE A 126 5.85 4.52 8.70
C ILE A 126 6.68 3.42 8.03
N ASP A 127 6.27 3.01 6.83
CA ASP A 127 6.94 1.99 6.00
C ASP A 127 7.12 0.67 6.77
N ASP A 128 5.98 0.08 7.20
CA ASP A 128 5.93 -1.17 7.98
C ASP A 128 6.74 -1.15 9.28
N GLY A 129 6.96 0.05 9.83
CA GLY A 129 7.69 0.25 11.09
C GLY A 129 9.19 0.48 10.92
N LEU A 130 9.66 0.62 9.69
CA LEU A 130 11.06 0.99 9.42
C LEU A 130 11.40 2.39 9.92
N ILE A 131 10.43 3.32 9.89
CA ILE A 131 10.56 4.67 10.43
C ILE A 131 9.64 4.81 11.62
N GLY A 132 10.17 5.27 12.74
CA GLY A 132 9.43 5.53 13.97
C GLY A 132 9.46 7.00 14.34
N LEU A 133 8.25 7.55 14.56
CA LEU A 133 8.06 8.95 14.98
C LEU A 133 7.37 8.99 16.33
N LYS A 134 7.80 9.87 17.22
CA LYS A 134 7.13 10.14 18.49
C LYS A 134 6.51 11.52 18.47
N VAL A 135 5.20 11.58 18.66
CA VAL A 135 4.46 12.85 18.67
C VAL A 135 4.93 13.73 19.82
N LYS A 136 5.31 14.96 19.50
CA LYS A 136 5.64 16.02 20.49
C LYS A 136 4.45 16.91 20.77
N GLU A 137 3.86 17.46 19.72
CA GLU A 137 2.75 18.40 19.82
C GLU A 137 1.92 18.41 18.53
N ILE A 138 0.69 18.88 18.64
CA ILE A 138 -0.20 19.16 17.50
C ILE A 138 -0.30 20.67 17.35
N LYS A 139 0.00 21.18 16.15
CA LYS A 139 -0.09 22.61 15.80
C LYS A 139 -1.25 22.86 14.86
N ASP A 140 -2.01 23.90 15.14
CA ASP A 140 -3.11 24.42 14.29
C ASP A 140 -4.16 23.34 13.90
N GLY A 141 -4.20 22.21 14.60
CA GLY A 141 -5.08 21.08 14.29
C GLY A 141 -4.78 20.35 12.97
N THR A 142 -3.69 20.69 12.30
CA THR A 142 -3.29 20.14 11.01
C THR A 142 -1.89 19.51 11.00
N ASP A 143 -0.99 19.98 11.84
CA ASP A 143 0.41 19.60 11.86
C ASP A 143 0.73 18.77 13.11
N ILE A 144 1.24 17.58 12.91
CA ILE A 144 1.71 16.68 13.97
C ILE A 144 3.22 16.77 13.97
N VAL A 145 3.78 17.51 14.94
CA VAL A 145 5.23 17.65 15.12
C VAL A 145 5.75 16.44 15.89
N CYS A 146 6.74 15.78 15.36
CA CYS A 146 7.29 14.54 15.92
C CYS A 146 8.81 14.61 16.06
N ASP A 147 9.35 13.82 16.99
CA ASP A 147 10.76 13.45 17.01
C ASP A 147 10.94 12.11 16.27
N VAL A 148 11.93 12.02 15.40
CA VAL A 148 12.30 10.76 14.73
C VAL A 148 13.02 9.87 15.75
N ILE A 149 12.37 8.78 16.18
CA ILE A 149 12.95 7.81 17.14
C ILE A 149 13.70 6.68 16.44
N ASN A 150 13.31 6.37 15.22
CA ASN A 150 14.02 5.47 14.31
C ASN A 150 14.01 6.06 12.91
N GLY A 151 15.19 6.43 12.42
CA GLY A 151 15.36 7.06 11.10
C GLY A 151 15.43 6.04 9.96
N GLY A 152 15.42 6.54 8.73
CA GLY A 152 15.50 5.73 7.53
C GLY A 152 15.14 6.52 6.27
N LEU A 153 15.13 5.86 5.13
CA LEU A 153 14.73 6.44 3.85
C LEU A 153 13.20 6.46 3.72
N LEU A 154 12.63 7.65 3.62
CA LEU A 154 11.21 7.85 3.40
C LEU A 154 10.93 8.07 1.92
N GLY A 155 10.18 7.15 1.33
CA GLY A 155 9.65 7.29 -0.03
C GLY A 155 8.24 7.89 -0.07
N SER A 156 7.79 8.21 -1.28
CA SER A 156 6.42 8.68 -1.54
C SER A 156 5.38 7.61 -1.23
N ARG A 157 4.21 8.02 -0.71
CA ARG A 157 3.02 7.17 -0.49
C ARG A 157 3.25 5.95 0.42
N LYS A 158 4.16 6.07 1.37
CA LYS A 158 4.43 5.00 2.34
C LYS A 158 3.27 4.81 3.31
N ILE A 159 3.03 3.56 3.69
CA ILE A 159 1.96 3.22 4.64
C ILE A 159 2.36 3.63 6.05
N GLY A 160 1.40 4.16 6.84
CA GLY A 160 1.62 4.54 8.22
C GLY A 160 0.65 3.83 9.16
N ARG A 161 1.06 3.69 10.43
CA ARG A 161 0.23 3.22 11.54
C ARG A 161 0.48 4.10 12.76
N ALA A 162 -0.57 4.56 13.40
CA ALA A 162 -0.49 5.22 14.69
C ALA A 162 -0.80 4.21 15.81
N HIS A 163 0.00 4.23 16.88
CA HIS A 163 -0.26 3.52 18.11
C HIS A 163 -0.62 4.57 19.18
N VAL A 164 -1.85 4.51 19.59
CA VAL A 164 -2.48 5.34 20.64
C VAL A 164 -2.37 4.66 21.98
#